data_d8b4b26b6ee09598d78bb385dc24a4f2
#
_entry.id   d8b4b26b6ee09598d78bb385dc24a4f2
#
_cell.length_a   1.000
_cell.length_b   1.000
_cell.length_c   1.000
_cell.angle_alpha   90.00
_cell.angle_beta   90.00
_cell.angle_gamma   90.00
#
_symmetry.space_group_name_H-M   'P 1'
#
loop_
_entity.id
_entity.type
_entity.pdbx_description
1 polymer ?
#
loop_
_entity_poly.entity_id
_entity_poly.type
_entity_poly.pdbx_seq_one_letter_code
_entity_poly.pdbx_strand_id
1 'polypeptide(L)'
;MDCVTDTHSLIWYLFAMPELSSDAKNFMDNVAASGGNLFIPTISFVEIIYLAEKGKLGANVLPRINAAIQTANSVLKSIELTHQITTSLAWIPRSIVPDMPDRIIAATALHLNIPLVTKDHKIQALQNLITIW
;
A
#
# COMPACT_ATOMS: atom_id res chain seq x y z
N MET A 1 6.52 14.85 -0.57
CA MET A 1 5.18 14.26 -0.46
C MET A 1 5.34 12.75 -0.39
N ASP A 2 4.64 12.13 0.52
CA ASP A 2 4.66 10.68 0.75
C ASP A 2 3.27 10.09 0.52
N CYS A 3 3.19 8.79 0.27
CA CYS A 3 1.92 8.07 0.28
C CYS A 3 2.13 6.64 0.78
N VAL A 4 1.03 6.00 1.15
CA VAL A 4 0.97 4.57 1.40
C VAL A 4 0.41 3.90 0.15
N THR A 5 0.92 2.71 -0.19
CA THR A 5 0.34 1.88 -1.24
C THR A 5 -0.34 0.67 -0.61
N ASP A 6 -1.47 0.24 -1.17
CA ASP A 6 -1.98 -1.07 -0.84
C ASP A 6 -1.21 -2.15 -1.63
N THR A 7 -1.50 -3.41 -1.34
CA THR A 7 -0.73 -4.54 -1.88
C THR A 7 -0.79 -4.61 -3.41
N HIS A 8 -1.98 -4.50 -3.99
CA HIS A 8 -2.14 -4.61 -5.44
C HIS A 8 -1.59 -3.40 -6.18
N SER A 9 -1.81 -2.19 -5.67
CA SER A 9 -1.27 -0.97 -6.28
C SER A 9 0.26 -0.99 -6.34
N LEU A 10 0.90 -1.50 -5.28
CA LEU A 10 2.35 -1.69 -5.27
C LEU A 10 2.80 -2.64 -6.38
N ILE A 11 2.16 -3.81 -6.48
CA ILE A 11 2.51 -4.82 -7.49
C ILE A 11 2.31 -4.24 -8.88
N TRP A 12 1.17 -3.63 -9.14
CA TRP A 12 0.86 -3.07 -10.46
C TRP A 12 1.82 -1.95 -10.84
N TYR A 13 2.24 -1.15 -9.86
CA TYR A 13 3.21 -0.07 -10.10
C TYR A 13 4.60 -0.63 -10.47
N LEU A 14 5.12 -1.55 -9.66
CA LEU A 14 6.46 -2.10 -9.85
C LEU A 14 6.59 -2.92 -11.13
N PHE A 15 5.54 -3.61 -11.53
CA PHE A 15 5.54 -4.46 -12.72
C PHE A 15 4.91 -3.78 -13.94
N ALA A 16 4.64 -2.47 -13.84
CA ALA A 16 4.05 -1.66 -14.91
C ALA A 16 2.79 -2.29 -15.51
N MET A 17 1.87 -2.74 -14.63
CA MET A 17 0.67 -3.47 -15.04
C MET A 17 -0.46 -2.52 -15.42
N PRO A 18 -1.31 -2.89 -16.41
CA PRO A 18 -2.37 -2.01 -16.90
C PRO A 18 -3.54 -1.83 -15.91
N GLU A 19 -3.63 -2.66 -14.87
CA GLU A 19 -4.64 -2.52 -13.81
C GLU A 19 -4.49 -1.24 -13.01
N LEU A 20 -3.28 -0.66 -12.94
CA LEU A 20 -3.05 0.61 -12.25
C LEU A 20 -3.62 1.75 -13.09
N SER A 21 -4.47 2.58 -12.47
CA SER A 21 -5.03 3.73 -13.17
C SER A 21 -3.93 4.74 -13.55
N SER A 22 -4.17 5.53 -14.60
CA SER A 22 -3.23 6.57 -15.00
C SER A 22 -3.05 7.63 -13.91
N ASP A 23 -4.11 7.97 -13.19
CA ASP A 23 -4.04 8.94 -12.10
C ASP A 23 -3.21 8.41 -10.94
N ALA A 24 -3.40 7.15 -10.53
CA ALA A 24 -2.60 6.52 -9.49
C ALA A 24 -1.12 6.44 -9.91
N LYS A 25 -0.85 6.02 -11.14
CA LYS A 25 0.52 5.95 -11.66
C LYS A 25 1.19 7.32 -11.66
N ASN A 26 0.51 8.34 -12.18
CA ASN A 26 1.05 9.69 -12.23
C ASN A 26 1.30 10.24 -10.81
N PHE A 27 0.42 9.97 -9.87
CA PHE A 27 0.59 10.37 -8.50
C PHE A 27 1.84 9.73 -7.88
N MET A 28 2.00 8.42 -8.05
CA MET A 28 3.15 7.68 -7.53
C MET A 28 4.46 8.13 -8.19
N ASP A 29 4.44 8.36 -9.50
CA ASP A 29 5.60 8.90 -10.22
C ASP A 29 5.99 10.29 -9.69
N ASN A 30 5.02 11.15 -9.40
CA ASN A 30 5.26 12.47 -8.85
C ASN A 30 5.84 12.41 -7.43
N VAL A 31 5.35 11.49 -6.59
CA VAL A 31 5.92 11.25 -5.27
C VAL A 31 7.40 10.87 -5.40
N ALA A 32 7.72 9.94 -6.29
CA ALA A 32 9.10 9.51 -6.52
C ALA A 32 9.97 10.67 -7.03
N ALA A 33 9.47 11.44 -8.00
CA ALA A 33 10.22 12.57 -8.60
C ALA A 33 10.46 13.71 -7.61
N SER A 34 9.60 13.90 -6.62
CA SER A 34 9.73 14.96 -5.60
C SER A 34 10.61 14.57 -4.41
N GLY A 35 11.22 13.39 -4.42
CA GLY A 35 12.01 12.89 -3.31
C GLY A 35 11.18 12.33 -2.16
N GLY A 36 9.90 12.06 -2.38
CA GLY A 36 9.02 11.44 -1.41
C GLY A 36 9.18 9.94 -1.33
N ASN A 37 8.39 9.31 -0.47
CA ASN A 37 8.43 7.88 -0.22
C ASN A 37 7.09 7.23 -0.55
N LEU A 38 7.16 6.03 -1.11
CA LEU A 38 6.04 5.11 -1.25
C LEU A 38 6.15 4.10 -0.10
N PHE A 39 5.31 4.26 0.92
CA PHE A 39 5.33 3.38 2.09
C PHE A 39 4.54 2.12 1.84
N ILE A 40 5.15 0.99 2.20
CA ILE A 40 4.57 -0.34 2.09
C ILE A 40 4.30 -0.85 3.50
N PRO A 41 3.04 -0.95 3.94
CA PRO A 41 2.73 -1.57 5.23
C PRO A 41 3.21 -3.03 5.23
N THR A 42 3.84 -3.47 6.31
CA THR A 42 4.43 -4.83 6.35
C THR A 42 3.39 -5.93 6.21
N ILE A 43 2.11 -5.66 6.52
CA ILE A 43 1.03 -6.62 6.23
C ILE A 43 0.93 -6.97 4.75
N SER A 44 1.34 -6.07 3.85
CA SER A 44 1.34 -6.34 2.41
C SER A 44 2.31 -7.48 2.05
N PHE A 45 3.43 -7.61 2.74
CA PHE A 45 4.35 -8.73 2.53
C PHE A 45 3.71 -10.06 2.93
N VAL A 46 2.94 -10.07 4.02
CA VAL A 46 2.17 -11.24 4.44
C VAL A 46 1.16 -11.63 3.36
N GLU A 47 0.41 -10.66 2.84
CA GLU A 47 -0.55 -10.90 1.76
C GLU A 47 0.12 -11.46 0.51
N ILE A 48 1.27 -10.91 0.12
CA ILE A 48 2.02 -11.37 -1.06
C ILE A 48 2.46 -12.82 -0.88
N ILE A 49 2.95 -13.19 0.30
CA ILE A 49 3.33 -14.56 0.62
C ILE A 49 2.12 -15.50 0.48
N TYR A 50 0.98 -15.12 1.04
CA TYR A 50 -0.24 -15.91 0.96
C TYR A 50 -0.71 -16.06 -0.49
N LEU A 51 -0.69 -14.98 -1.28
CA LEU A 51 -1.09 -15.03 -2.69
C LEU A 51 -0.16 -15.92 -3.51
N ALA A 52 1.15 -15.87 -3.26
CA ALA A 52 2.12 -16.73 -3.92
C ALA A 52 1.89 -18.20 -3.56
N GLU A 53 1.64 -18.50 -2.29
CA GLU A 53 1.36 -19.87 -1.82
C GLU A 53 0.08 -20.42 -2.39
N LYS A 54 -0.90 -19.57 -2.69
CA LYS A 54 -2.15 -19.95 -3.34
C LYS A 54 -2.04 -20.04 -4.88
N GLY A 55 -0.85 -19.79 -5.43
CA GLY A 55 -0.65 -19.77 -6.88
C GLY A 55 -1.25 -18.57 -7.61
N LYS A 56 -1.61 -17.51 -6.89
CA LYS A 56 -2.22 -16.30 -7.46
C LYS A 56 -1.19 -15.22 -7.86
N LEU A 57 0.05 -15.36 -7.42
CA LEU A 57 1.18 -14.52 -7.81
C LEU A 57 2.38 -15.39 -8.13
N GLY A 58 3.24 -14.94 -9.05
CA GLY A 58 4.49 -15.62 -9.35
C GLY A 58 5.45 -15.58 -8.16
N ALA A 59 6.32 -16.60 -8.08
CA ALA A 59 7.30 -16.72 -7.00
C ALA A 59 8.37 -15.61 -7.02
N ASN A 60 8.49 -14.86 -8.13
CA ASN A 60 9.45 -13.78 -8.30
C ASN A 60 8.97 -12.43 -7.74
N VAL A 61 7.70 -12.30 -7.36
CA VAL A 61 7.12 -11.00 -6.96
C VAL A 61 7.77 -10.50 -5.67
N LEU A 62 7.76 -11.31 -4.62
CA LEU A 62 8.32 -10.90 -3.32
C LEU A 62 9.83 -10.62 -3.37
N PRO A 63 10.66 -11.50 -3.96
CA PRO A 63 12.09 -11.21 -4.09
C PRO A 63 12.38 -9.92 -4.86
N ARG A 64 11.58 -9.60 -5.86
CA ARG A 64 11.76 -8.39 -6.64
C ARG A 64 11.40 -7.14 -5.86
N ILE A 65 10.35 -7.19 -5.06
CA ILE A 65 9.97 -6.08 -4.17
C ILE A 65 11.08 -5.86 -3.13
N ASN A 66 11.56 -6.93 -2.51
CA ASN A 66 12.64 -6.85 -1.52
C ASN A 66 13.92 -6.25 -2.12
N ALA A 67 14.28 -6.64 -3.34
CA ALA A 67 15.42 -6.08 -4.04
C ALA A 67 15.22 -4.57 -4.31
N ALA A 68 14.04 -4.16 -4.71
CA ALA A 68 13.72 -2.76 -4.96
C ALA A 68 13.83 -1.90 -3.68
N ILE A 69 13.37 -2.42 -2.55
CA ILE A 69 13.48 -1.72 -1.25
C ILE A 69 14.95 -1.54 -0.85
N GLN A 70 15.80 -2.52 -1.12
CA GLN A 70 17.21 -2.51 -0.73
C GLN A 70 18.09 -1.68 -1.67
N THR A 71 17.55 -1.23 -2.79
CA THR A 71 18.29 -0.37 -3.72
C THR A 71 18.61 0.96 -3.05
N ALA A 72 19.84 1.48 -3.27
CA ALA A 72 20.25 2.77 -2.73
C ALA A 72 19.29 3.87 -3.19
N ASN A 73 18.91 4.74 -2.27
CA ASN A 73 17.98 5.85 -2.51
C ASN A 73 16.60 5.38 -3.01
N SER A 74 16.18 4.17 -2.62
CA SER A 74 14.87 3.66 -3.00
C SER A 74 13.77 4.57 -2.46
N VAL A 75 12.76 4.83 -3.30
CA VAL A 75 11.54 5.52 -2.88
C VAL A 75 10.60 4.57 -2.11
N LEU A 76 10.82 3.27 -2.22
CA LEU A 76 10.04 2.25 -1.53
C LEU A 76 10.58 2.07 -0.11
N LYS A 77 9.71 2.24 0.86
CA LYS A 77 10.05 2.08 2.28
C LYS A 77 9.00 1.18 2.92
N SER A 78 9.44 0.14 3.62
CA SER A 78 8.52 -0.62 4.46
C SER A 78 8.17 0.18 5.70
N ILE A 79 6.94 0.04 6.17
CA ILE A 79 6.51 0.59 7.46
C ILE A 79 5.91 -0.51 8.32
N GLU A 80 6.47 -0.68 9.50
CA GLU A 80 6.07 -1.75 10.40
C GLU A 80 4.72 -1.46 11.06
N LEU A 81 3.98 -2.53 11.34
CA LEU A 81 2.76 -2.45 12.13
C LEU A 81 3.13 -2.21 13.59
N THR A 82 3.05 -0.96 14.01
CA THR A 82 3.34 -0.55 15.38
C THR A 82 2.10 -0.60 16.26
N HIS A 83 2.30 -0.52 17.59
CA HIS A 83 1.20 -0.40 18.52
C HIS A 83 0.32 0.83 18.21
N GLN A 84 0.92 1.96 17.84
CA GLN A 84 0.20 3.18 17.49
C GLN A 84 -0.69 3.00 16.27
N ILE A 85 -0.23 2.27 15.26
CA ILE A 85 -1.04 1.95 14.09
C ILE A 85 -2.22 1.05 14.48
N THR A 86 -2.01 0.08 15.38
CA THR A 86 -3.13 -0.75 15.86
C THR A 86 -4.18 0.07 16.59
N THR A 87 -3.78 1.12 17.32
CA THR A 87 -4.71 2.06 17.93
C THR A 87 -5.54 2.78 16.86
N SER A 88 -4.92 3.21 15.78
CA SER A 88 -5.61 3.88 14.66
C SER A 88 -6.61 2.96 13.96
N LEU A 89 -6.46 1.63 14.07
CA LEU A 89 -7.39 0.67 13.50
C LEU A 89 -8.82 0.87 14.04
N ALA A 90 -8.96 1.33 15.27
CA ALA A 90 -10.26 1.61 15.87
C ALA A 90 -11.05 2.70 15.11
N TRP A 91 -10.36 3.56 14.35
CA TRP A 91 -10.96 4.64 13.57
C TRP A 91 -11.30 4.21 12.13
N ILE A 92 -11.03 2.96 11.76
CA ILE A 92 -11.42 2.36 10.49
C ILE A 92 -12.59 1.43 10.76
N PRO A 93 -13.86 1.85 10.47
CA PRO A 93 -15.03 1.04 10.80
C PRO A 93 -15.01 -0.32 10.10
N ARG A 94 -15.14 -1.40 10.88
CA ARG A 94 -15.21 -2.75 10.32
C ARG A 94 -16.42 -2.94 9.40
N SER A 95 -17.49 -2.19 9.64
CA SER A 95 -18.67 -2.21 8.79
C SER A 95 -18.39 -1.69 7.38
N ILE A 96 -17.41 -0.82 7.21
CA ILE A 96 -17.01 -0.25 5.91
C ILE A 96 -15.88 -1.07 5.30
N VAL A 97 -14.84 -1.37 6.08
CA VAL A 97 -13.67 -2.14 5.64
C VAL A 97 -13.53 -3.37 6.55
N PRO A 98 -14.23 -4.48 6.23
CA PRO A 98 -14.23 -5.66 7.10
C PRO A 98 -12.98 -6.52 7.00
N ASP A 99 -12.26 -6.46 5.89
CA ASP A 99 -11.06 -7.27 5.65
C ASP A 99 -9.91 -6.78 6.53
N MET A 100 -9.29 -7.69 7.28
CA MET A 100 -8.25 -7.32 8.26
C MET A 100 -7.04 -6.65 7.61
N PRO A 101 -6.41 -7.21 6.57
CA PRO A 101 -5.26 -6.55 5.94
C PRO A 101 -5.61 -5.17 5.40
N ASP A 102 -6.76 -5.01 4.76
CA ASP A 102 -7.21 -3.72 4.23
C ASP A 102 -7.40 -2.68 5.33
N ARG A 103 -7.97 -3.09 6.48
CA ARG A 103 -8.10 -2.20 7.63
C ARG A 103 -6.74 -1.75 8.16
N ILE A 104 -5.78 -2.65 8.23
CA ILE A 104 -4.42 -2.33 8.70
C ILE A 104 -3.74 -1.35 7.75
N ILE A 105 -3.88 -1.56 6.45
CA ILE A 105 -3.33 -0.65 5.43
C ILE A 105 -3.96 0.75 5.56
N ALA A 106 -5.27 0.81 5.68
CA ALA A 106 -6.00 2.07 5.87
C ALA A 106 -5.59 2.76 7.18
N ALA A 107 -5.46 2.01 8.27
CA ALA A 107 -5.03 2.54 9.56
C ALA A 107 -3.59 3.10 9.50
N THR A 108 -2.73 2.48 8.72
CA THR A 108 -1.36 2.96 8.51
C THR A 108 -1.36 4.34 7.84
N ALA A 109 -2.13 4.51 6.78
CA ALA A 109 -2.24 5.78 6.10
C ALA A 109 -2.88 6.85 6.98
N LEU A 110 -3.91 6.48 7.74
CA LEU A 110 -4.56 7.38 8.70
C LEU A 110 -3.59 7.85 9.78
N HIS A 111 -2.84 6.92 10.36
CA HIS A 111 -1.84 7.23 11.39
C HIS A 111 -0.76 8.19 10.88
N LEU A 112 -0.28 7.97 9.66
CA LEU A 112 0.73 8.82 9.04
C LEU A 112 0.15 10.13 8.50
N ASN A 113 -1.17 10.23 8.41
CA ASN A 113 -1.88 11.36 7.82
C ASN A 113 -1.40 11.69 6.40
N ILE A 114 -1.26 10.65 5.57
CA ILE A 114 -0.87 10.74 4.16
C ILE A 114 -1.84 9.95 3.29
N PRO A 115 -1.90 10.27 1.97
CA PRO A 115 -2.81 9.57 1.06
C PRO A 115 -2.50 8.08 0.92
N LEU A 116 -3.53 7.30 0.63
CA LEU A 116 -3.44 5.89 0.30
C LEU A 116 -3.80 5.67 -1.17
N VAL A 117 -2.91 5.03 -1.91
CA VAL A 117 -3.19 4.61 -3.29
C VAL A 117 -3.89 3.27 -3.25
N THR A 118 -5.14 3.23 -3.68
CA THR A 118 -5.96 2.01 -3.64
C THR A 118 -7.11 2.05 -4.65
N LYS A 119 -7.37 0.90 -5.28
CA LYS A 119 -8.56 0.66 -6.10
C LYS A 119 -9.77 0.21 -5.28
N ASP A 120 -9.57 -0.17 -4.05
CA ASP A 120 -10.61 -0.77 -3.22
C ASP A 120 -11.73 0.23 -2.89
N HIS A 121 -12.93 -0.04 -3.38
CA HIS A 121 -14.08 0.84 -3.19
C HIS A 121 -14.50 0.97 -1.73
N LYS A 122 -14.27 -0.06 -0.91
CA LYS A 122 -14.60 -0.02 0.51
C LYS A 122 -13.67 0.93 1.26
N ILE A 123 -12.38 0.90 0.93
CA ILE A 123 -11.43 1.85 1.49
C ILE A 123 -11.72 3.27 1.00
N GLN A 124 -12.05 3.42 -0.28
CA GLN A 124 -12.41 4.72 -0.85
C GLN A 124 -13.66 5.34 -0.21
N ALA A 125 -14.52 4.52 0.37
CA ALA A 125 -15.73 4.99 1.08
C ALA A 125 -15.42 5.60 2.46
N LEU A 126 -14.20 5.44 2.98
CA LEU A 126 -13.79 6.07 4.25
C LEU A 126 -13.73 7.58 4.10
N GLN A 127 -14.29 8.30 5.07
CA GLN A 127 -14.35 9.77 5.04
C GLN A 127 -13.16 10.45 5.72
N ASN A 128 -12.43 9.71 6.54
CA ASN A 128 -11.29 10.23 7.32
C ASN A 128 -9.92 9.96 6.67
N LEU A 129 -9.92 9.50 5.44
CA LEU A 129 -8.71 9.11 4.71
C LEU A 129 -8.78 9.62 3.27
N ILE A 130 -7.67 10.17 2.78
CA ILE A 130 -7.54 10.57 1.38
C ILE A 130 -7.07 9.37 0.58
N THR A 131 -7.82 9.00 -0.45
CA THR A 131 -7.46 7.92 -1.37
C THR A 131 -7.20 8.47 -2.77
N ILE A 132 -6.27 7.82 -3.47
CA ILE A 132 -5.89 8.15 -4.84
C ILE A 132 -6.16 6.94 -5.72
N TRP A 133 -6.88 7.19 -6.81
CA TRP A 133 -7.08 6.18 -7.84
C TRP A 133 -7.42 6.79 -9.19
#